data_bc451d27a073065eb725e41215fe1cd2
#
_entry.id   bc451d27a073065eb725e41215fe1cd2
#
_cell.length_a   1.000
_cell.length_b   1.000
_cell.length_c   1.000
_cell.angle_alpha   90.00
_cell.angle_beta   90.00
_cell.angle_gamma   90.00
#
_symmetry.space_group_name_H-M   'P 1'
#
loop_
_entity.id
_entity.type
_entity.pdbx_description
1 polymer ?
#
loop_
_entity_poly.entity_id
_entity_poly.type
_entity_poly.pdbx_seq_one_letter_code
_entity_poly.pdbx_strand_id
1 'polypeptide(L)'
;MQHPAPGFVNHPMFESLRRWMGMGDDVPEIPLEFTIAAMDQAGVKQAMTCAWCGPQGFLIPNKDVAGWVSQYPDRLVGVAAVNALRPVEAVRELRRCVRDCGFKALRILPWLWNLPSNDRLTCPTCR
;
A
#
# COMPACT_ATOMS: atom_id res chain seq x y z
N MET A 1 -2.06 7.47 3.13
CA MET A 1 -1.46 7.02 4.42
C MET A 1 -0.92 5.61 4.27
N GLN A 2 0.10 5.27 5.00
CA GLN A 2 0.68 3.94 5.02
C GLN A 2 0.70 3.43 6.46
N HIS A 3 -0.06 2.36 6.73
CA HIS A 3 0.10 1.60 7.96
C HIS A 3 1.34 0.70 7.83
N PRO A 4 2.25 0.70 8.79
CA PRO A 4 3.43 -0.17 8.77
C PRO A 4 3.03 -1.63 9.01
N ALA A 5 2.83 -2.35 7.91
CA ALA A 5 2.52 -3.79 7.95
C ALA A 5 3.70 -4.59 8.54
N PRO A 6 3.45 -5.78 9.10
CA PRO A 6 4.49 -6.68 9.56
C PRO A 6 5.57 -6.90 8.50
N GLY A 7 6.84 -6.75 8.88
CA GLY A 7 7.98 -6.90 7.98
C GLY A 7 8.17 -5.79 6.94
N PHE A 8 7.19 -4.91 6.72
CA PHE A 8 7.30 -3.84 5.72
C PHE A 8 8.37 -2.80 6.10
N VAL A 9 8.33 -2.28 7.33
CA VAL A 9 9.29 -1.27 7.79
C VAL A 9 10.71 -1.83 7.86
N ASN A 10 10.84 -3.12 8.19
CA ASN A 10 12.12 -3.83 8.29
C ASN A 10 12.64 -4.34 6.93
N HIS A 11 11.89 -4.11 5.84
CA HIS A 11 12.36 -4.50 4.51
C HIS A 11 13.69 -3.78 4.17
N PRO A 12 14.69 -4.47 3.57
CA PRO A 12 16.01 -3.90 3.29
C PRO A 12 15.99 -2.57 2.51
N MET A 13 15.01 -2.37 1.63
CA MET A 13 14.87 -1.12 0.87
C MET A 13 14.68 0.13 1.74
N PHE A 14 14.24 -0.03 3.00
CA PHE A 14 14.03 1.07 3.95
C PHE A 14 15.17 1.24 4.95
N GLU A 15 16.27 0.50 4.81
CA GLU A 15 17.43 0.61 5.71
C GLU A 15 17.94 2.05 5.82
N SER A 16 18.16 2.71 4.68
CA SER A 16 18.60 4.11 4.65
C SER A 16 17.61 5.06 5.30
N LEU A 17 16.31 4.81 5.12
CA LEU A 17 15.25 5.61 5.73
C LEU A 17 15.23 5.42 7.25
N ARG A 18 15.29 4.18 7.75
CA ARG A 18 15.35 3.88 9.18
C ARG A 18 16.56 4.57 9.82
N ARG A 19 17.72 4.41 9.21
CA ARG A 19 18.97 5.03 9.66
C ARG A 19 18.84 6.56 9.73
N TRP A 20 18.29 7.18 8.70
CA TRP A 20 18.06 8.63 8.66
C TRP A 20 17.08 9.11 9.73
N MET A 21 16.05 8.32 10.04
CA MET A 21 15.06 8.60 11.08
C MET A 21 15.53 8.25 12.50
N GLY A 22 16.76 7.72 12.68
CA GLY A 22 17.25 7.26 13.97
C GLY A 22 16.54 6.01 14.50
N MET A 23 15.88 5.25 13.62
CA MET A 23 15.23 4.00 13.99
C MET A 23 16.26 2.87 14.00
N GLY A 24 16.09 1.91 14.92
CA GLY A 24 16.92 0.70 14.98
C GLY A 24 16.72 -0.23 13.79
N ASP A 25 17.50 -1.30 13.74
CA ASP A 25 17.44 -2.28 12.66
C ASP A 25 16.19 -3.19 12.75
N ASP A 26 15.58 -3.27 13.91
CA ASP A 26 14.36 -4.04 14.14
C ASP A 26 13.28 -3.12 14.74
N VAL A 27 12.35 -2.71 13.88
CA VAL A 27 11.21 -1.88 14.29
C VAL A 27 10.08 -2.83 14.69
N PRO A 28 9.55 -2.74 15.91
CA PRO A 28 8.46 -3.59 16.35
C PRO A 28 7.21 -3.37 15.48
N GLU A 29 6.39 -4.40 15.39
CA GLU A 29 5.10 -4.31 14.73
C GLU A 29 4.23 -3.27 15.44
N ILE A 30 3.62 -2.39 14.66
CA ILE A 30 2.73 -1.34 15.17
C ILE A 30 1.28 -1.83 14.95
N PRO A 31 0.50 -2.04 16.03
CA PRO A 31 -0.91 -2.38 15.92
C PRO A 31 -1.70 -1.31 15.15
N LEU A 32 -2.74 -1.74 14.43
CA LEU A 32 -3.56 -0.83 13.62
C LEU A 32 -4.24 0.27 14.47
N GLU A 33 -4.56 -0.05 15.71
CA GLU A 33 -5.15 0.86 16.69
C GLU A 33 -4.29 2.10 16.94
N PHE A 34 -2.96 1.96 16.90
CA PHE A 34 -2.05 3.11 17.02
C PHE A 34 -2.19 4.07 15.84
N THR A 35 -2.38 3.53 14.63
CA THR A 35 -2.62 4.36 13.44
C THR A 35 -3.94 5.11 13.56
N ILE A 36 -5.00 4.43 14.04
CA ILE A 36 -6.31 5.06 14.27
C ILE A 36 -6.21 6.13 15.36
N ALA A 37 -5.55 5.85 16.47
CA ALA A 37 -5.34 6.82 17.54
C ALA A 37 -4.55 8.06 17.06
N ALA A 38 -3.52 7.87 16.24
CA ALA A 38 -2.79 8.97 15.63
C ALA A 38 -3.66 9.82 14.68
N MET A 39 -4.57 9.18 13.93
CA MET A 39 -5.56 9.90 13.12
C MET A 39 -6.51 10.72 14.01
N ASP A 40 -6.95 10.19 15.15
CA ASP A 40 -7.81 10.89 16.10
C ASP A 40 -7.11 12.13 16.67
N GLN A 41 -5.87 11.98 17.11
CA GLN A 41 -5.05 13.10 17.61
C GLN A 41 -4.83 14.19 16.55
N ALA A 42 -4.67 13.78 15.29
CA ALA A 42 -4.46 14.69 14.18
C ALA A 42 -5.77 15.28 13.59
N GLY A 43 -6.94 14.90 14.11
CA GLY A 43 -8.24 15.32 13.56
C GLY A 43 -8.53 14.76 12.17
N VAL A 44 -7.85 13.66 11.77
CA VAL A 44 -8.07 13.00 10.48
C VAL A 44 -9.27 12.08 10.55
N LYS A 45 -10.35 12.46 9.91
CA LYS A 45 -11.60 11.70 9.93
C LYS A 45 -11.49 10.39 9.15
N GLN A 46 -10.92 10.43 7.96
CA GLN A 46 -10.78 9.27 7.09
C GLN A 46 -9.46 9.32 6.33
N ALA A 47 -8.84 8.17 6.08
CA ALA A 47 -7.59 8.08 5.33
C ALA A 47 -7.61 6.94 4.31
N MET A 48 -6.94 7.16 3.17
CA MET A 48 -6.66 6.10 2.20
C MET A 48 -5.45 5.28 2.65
N THR A 49 -5.58 3.96 2.72
CA THR A 49 -4.48 3.04 3.01
C THR A 49 -4.17 2.19 1.78
N CYS A 50 -2.88 2.00 1.49
CA CYS A 50 -2.44 1.50 0.20
C CYS A 50 -1.74 0.15 0.32
N ALA A 51 -2.10 -0.78 -0.57
CA ALA A 51 -1.27 -1.92 -0.88
C ALA A 51 -0.01 -1.50 -1.67
N TRP A 52 1.02 -2.33 -1.63
CA TRP A 52 2.27 -2.12 -2.36
C TRP A 52 2.65 -3.37 -3.14
N CYS A 53 2.88 -3.21 -4.44
CA CYS A 53 3.35 -4.27 -5.32
C CYS A 53 4.54 -3.77 -6.14
N GLY A 54 5.59 -4.55 -6.17
CA GLY A 54 6.78 -4.35 -7.00
C GLY A 54 7.02 -5.53 -7.94
N PRO A 55 8.11 -5.50 -8.71
CA PRO A 55 8.43 -6.55 -9.68
C PRO A 55 8.64 -7.93 -9.04
N GLN A 56 9.06 -7.97 -7.79
CA GLN A 56 9.31 -9.20 -7.03
C GLN A 56 8.07 -9.70 -6.26
N GLY A 57 6.95 -8.98 -6.31
CA GLY A 57 5.71 -9.31 -5.63
C GLY A 57 5.18 -8.22 -4.72
N PHE A 58 4.26 -8.61 -3.86
CA PHE A 58 3.65 -7.68 -2.91
C PHE A 58 4.54 -7.46 -1.68
N LEU A 59 4.80 -6.20 -1.38
CA LEU A 59 5.37 -5.74 -0.11
C LEU A 59 4.28 -5.56 0.95
N ILE A 60 3.11 -5.09 0.52
CA ILE A 60 1.88 -5.05 1.32
C ILE A 60 0.76 -5.62 0.45
N PRO A 61 0.27 -6.82 0.75
CA PRO A 61 -0.80 -7.46 -0.01
C PRO A 61 -2.14 -6.70 0.06
N ASN A 62 -2.93 -6.77 -1.01
CA ASN A 62 -4.29 -6.24 -1.01
C ASN A 62 -5.17 -6.86 0.08
N LYS A 63 -4.96 -8.14 0.41
CA LYS A 63 -5.69 -8.84 1.47
C LYS A 63 -5.49 -8.22 2.85
N ASP A 64 -4.28 -7.74 3.15
CA ASP A 64 -3.96 -7.13 4.44
C ASP A 64 -4.66 -5.76 4.55
N VAL A 65 -4.61 -4.97 3.47
CA VAL A 65 -5.35 -3.70 3.37
C VAL A 65 -6.86 -3.93 3.49
N ALA A 66 -7.40 -4.97 2.86
CA ALA A 66 -8.81 -5.33 2.99
C ALA A 66 -9.17 -5.69 4.44
N GLY A 67 -8.29 -6.40 5.15
CA GLY A 67 -8.44 -6.70 6.57
C GLY A 67 -8.50 -5.44 7.42
N TRP A 68 -7.62 -4.47 7.18
CA TRP A 68 -7.62 -3.18 7.91
C TRP A 68 -8.88 -2.37 7.63
N VAL A 69 -9.30 -2.28 6.37
CA VAL A 69 -10.54 -1.58 5.98
C VAL A 69 -11.76 -2.24 6.62
N SER A 70 -11.80 -3.58 6.69
CA SER A 70 -12.93 -4.28 7.31
C SER A 70 -13.04 -4.06 8.82
N GLN A 71 -11.91 -3.82 9.50
CA GLN A 71 -11.89 -3.48 10.94
C GLN A 71 -12.35 -2.04 11.20
N TYR A 72 -12.03 -1.11 10.29
CA TYR A 72 -12.34 0.32 10.44
C TYR A 72 -12.93 0.90 9.15
N PRO A 73 -14.12 0.43 8.72
CA PRO A 73 -14.70 0.80 7.42
C PRO A 73 -15.05 2.28 7.29
N ASP A 74 -15.33 2.96 8.40
CA ASP A 74 -15.63 4.39 8.42
C ASP A 74 -14.37 5.28 8.48
N ARG A 75 -13.21 4.67 8.73
CA ARG A 75 -11.95 5.36 8.94
C ARG A 75 -10.94 5.13 7.82
N LEU A 76 -10.98 3.97 7.19
CA LEU A 76 -10.01 3.55 6.19
C LEU A 76 -10.66 3.27 4.84
N VAL A 77 -10.03 3.76 3.79
CA VAL A 77 -10.40 3.49 2.40
C VAL A 77 -9.26 2.74 1.72
N GLY A 78 -9.55 1.57 1.16
CA GLY A 78 -8.55 0.72 0.50
C GLY A 78 -8.13 1.25 -0.86
N VAL A 79 -6.82 1.19 -1.11
CA VAL A 79 -6.20 1.46 -2.41
C VAL A 79 -5.45 0.21 -2.84
N ALA A 80 -5.84 -0.35 -3.99
CA ALA A 80 -5.24 -1.56 -4.53
C ALA A 80 -3.83 -1.32 -5.09
N ALA A 81 -3.03 -2.38 -5.11
CA ALA A 81 -1.85 -2.48 -5.95
C ALA A 81 -1.93 -3.74 -6.81
N VAL A 82 -1.29 -3.72 -7.97
CA VAL A 82 -1.28 -4.85 -8.91
C VAL A 82 0.11 -5.04 -9.52
N ASN A 83 0.37 -6.25 -10.01
CA ASN A 83 1.57 -6.52 -10.77
C ASN A 83 1.39 -6.08 -12.23
N ALA A 84 2.01 -4.95 -12.60
CA ALA A 84 1.89 -4.38 -13.93
C ALA A 84 2.49 -5.26 -15.06
N LEU A 85 3.41 -6.19 -14.72
CA LEU A 85 3.99 -7.14 -15.69
C LEU A 85 3.05 -8.30 -16.04
N ARG A 86 1.91 -8.43 -15.32
CA ARG A 86 0.92 -9.49 -15.50
C ARG A 86 -0.46 -8.89 -15.73
N PRO A 87 -0.74 -8.30 -16.89
CA PRO A 87 -1.93 -7.47 -17.09
C PRO A 87 -3.25 -8.22 -16.87
N VAL A 88 -3.33 -9.48 -17.24
CA VAL A 88 -4.55 -10.30 -17.05
C VAL A 88 -4.82 -10.53 -15.56
N GLU A 89 -3.80 -10.90 -14.81
CA GLU A 89 -3.88 -11.07 -13.35
C GLU A 89 -4.16 -9.75 -12.66
N ALA A 90 -3.52 -8.67 -13.10
CA ALA A 90 -3.71 -7.32 -12.57
C ALA A 90 -5.17 -6.87 -12.69
N VAL A 91 -5.80 -7.08 -13.85
CA VAL A 91 -7.21 -6.73 -14.05
C VAL A 91 -8.14 -7.58 -13.18
N ARG A 92 -7.86 -8.89 -13.06
CA ARG A 92 -8.66 -9.79 -12.19
C ARG A 92 -8.56 -9.36 -10.73
N GLU A 93 -7.34 -9.11 -10.26
CA GLU A 93 -7.10 -8.68 -8.87
C GLU A 93 -7.73 -7.32 -8.58
N LEU A 94 -7.59 -6.36 -9.50
CA LEU A 94 -8.22 -5.05 -9.35
C LEU A 94 -9.75 -5.16 -9.28
N ARG A 95 -10.36 -5.96 -10.16
CA ARG A 95 -11.81 -6.20 -10.12
C ARG A 95 -12.26 -6.79 -8.78
N ARG A 96 -11.51 -7.77 -8.27
CA ARG A 96 -11.76 -8.36 -6.95
C ARG A 96 -11.68 -7.31 -5.85
N CYS A 97 -10.62 -6.50 -5.83
CA CYS A 97 -10.45 -5.44 -4.83
C CYS A 97 -11.60 -4.43 -4.85
N VAL A 98 -12.05 -4.04 -6.04
CA VAL A 98 -13.15 -3.07 -6.17
C VAL A 98 -14.50 -3.67 -5.78
N ARG A 99 -14.82 -4.89 -6.27
CA ARG A 99 -16.14 -5.49 -6.09
C ARG A 99 -16.32 -6.11 -4.72
N ASP A 100 -15.30 -6.86 -4.26
CA ASP A 100 -15.43 -7.69 -3.06
C ASP A 100 -14.89 -6.99 -1.81
N CYS A 101 -13.86 -6.12 -1.96
CA CYS A 101 -13.25 -5.41 -0.84
C CYS A 101 -13.61 -3.91 -0.79
N GLY A 102 -14.37 -3.39 -1.76
CA GLY A 102 -14.83 -2.01 -1.78
C GLY A 102 -13.72 -0.96 -1.99
N PHE A 103 -12.57 -1.35 -2.55
CA PHE A 103 -11.46 -0.43 -2.80
C PHE A 103 -11.86 0.67 -3.78
N LYS A 104 -11.31 1.87 -3.60
CA LYS A 104 -11.70 3.07 -4.35
C LYS A 104 -10.65 3.58 -5.32
N ALA A 105 -9.43 3.07 -5.27
CA ALA A 105 -8.34 3.52 -6.12
C ALA A 105 -7.33 2.40 -6.40
N LEU A 106 -6.50 2.62 -7.42
CA LEU A 106 -5.32 1.84 -7.74
C LEU A 106 -4.08 2.71 -7.53
N ARG A 107 -3.04 2.15 -6.92
CA ARG A 107 -1.74 2.77 -6.81
C ARG A 107 -0.69 1.97 -7.55
N ILE A 108 0.08 2.65 -8.37
CA ILE A 108 1.30 2.14 -9.00
C ILE A 108 2.46 3.01 -8.51
N LEU A 109 3.59 2.38 -8.23
CA LEU A 109 4.81 3.03 -7.76
C LEU A 109 5.91 2.86 -8.83
N PRO A 110 5.98 3.73 -9.86
CA PRO A 110 6.90 3.57 -10.99
C PRO A 110 8.36 3.41 -10.57
N TRP A 111 8.78 4.16 -9.55
CA TRP A 111 10.14 4.09 -9.02
C TRP A 111 10.50 2.70 -8.46
N LEU A 112 9.52 1.97 -7.92
CA LEU A 112 9.71 0.59 -7.42
C LEU A 112 9.94 -0.39 -8.57
N TRP A 113 9.45 -0.06 -9.75
CA TRP A 113 9.59 -0.84 -10.99
C TRP A 113 10.77 -0.37 -11.85
N ASN A 114 11.52 0.65 -11.38
CA ASN A 114 12.57 1.32 -12.15
C ASN A 114 12.07 1.81 -13.52
N LEU A 115 10.85 2.33 -13.54
CA LEU A 115 10.20 2.84 -14.75
C LEU A 115 9.91 4.34 -14.59
N PRO A 116 9.95 5.12 -15.68
CA PRO A 116 9.42 6.48 -15.64
C PRO A 116 7.89 6.47 -15.44
N SER A 117 7.36 7.52 -14.85
CA SER A 117 5.92 7.61 -14.53
C SER A 117 5.02 7.58 -15.77
N ASN A 118 5.55 7.94 -16.94
CA ASN A 118 4.89 7.93 -18.24
C ASN A 118 5.16 6.67 -19.06
N ASP A 119 5.75 5.64 -18.47
CA ASP A 119 5.93 4.36 -19.13
C ASP A 119 4.57 3.72 -19.47
N ARG A 120 4.52 2.97 -20.57
CA ARG A 120 3.30 2.31 -21.05
C ARG A 120 2.72 1.29 -20.05
N LEU A 121 3.57 0.71 -19.20
CA LEU A 121 3.15 -0.22 -18.16
C LEU A 121 2.45 0.51 -16.99
N THR A 122 2.83 1.77 -16.74
CA THR A 122 2.29 2.56 -15.64
C THR A 122 1.18 3.52 -16.08
N CYS A 123 1.19 3.95 -17.34
CA CYS A 123 0.18 4.84 -17.93
C CYS A 123 -0.20 4.39 -19.34
N PRO A 124 -1.11 3.40 -19.50
CA PRO A 124 -1.51 2.90 -20.83
C PRO A 124 -2.15 3.96 -21.72
N THR A 125 -2.67 5.04 -21.14
CA THR A 125 -3.33 6.16 -21.83
C THR A 125 -2.41 7.33 -22.13
N CYS A 126 -1.16 7.32 -21.63
CA CYS A 126 -0.15 8.34 -21.94
C CYS A 126 0.43 8.07 -23.34
N ARG A 127 -0.26 8.54 -24.39
CA ARG A 127 0.21 8.56 -25.78
C ARG A 127 0.50 9.99 -26.22
#